data_187cdb3fec214f946974e68b3385af4c
#
_entry.id   187cdb3fec214f946974e68b3385af4c
#
_cell.length_a   1.000
_cell.length_b   1.000
_cell.length_c   1.000
_cell.angle_alpha   90.00
_cell.angle_beta   90.00
_cell.angle_gamma   90.00
#
_symmetry.space_group_name_H-M   'P 1'
#
loop_
_entity.id
_entity.type
_entity.pdbx_description
1 polymer ?
#
loop_
_entity_poly.entity_id
_entity_poly.type
_entity_poly.pdbx_seq_one_letter_code
_entity_poly.pdbx_strand_id
1 'polypeptide(L)'
;MTDPRQPDHDARLAELMTDAVSDIEPRDSLDTIRDRTKVTPMSARRPWIYAVGGAVLATAAVVTAMAFAGDQLGLAGSEEPGPGGQSTQSATPTKGVEPSDSPEPTTPPTESAGGSGTQTHTVAAYYIGDTSQGPRLFREFTRVDAGDKLAAGLAALQREPADPDYETAWAAGSFTGSTLEGSSTDGVIEVALADAALHDRPGSMTQDYAQEAVQQVVYTLQAAVQGRAAVQFTLEGNPIDQVLGVPTSEPLANAPQNDVLALVSITAPEEGAGVSGSFTASGVANSNEATVPWQIKQGDKVVKSGFSTAEGWMDKLYPWASDPIDVTDLAPGAYTFVAMTDDPSGGEGFGPQVDTRSITIR
;
A
#
# COMPACT_ATOMS: atom_id res chain seq x y z
N MET A 1 27.81 36.86 33.08
CA MET A 1 29.27 36.70 32.83
C MET A 1 29.37 36.01 31.49
N THR A 2 29.47 36.77 30.42
CA THR A 2 29.55 36.28 29.03
C THR A 2 31.03 36.09 28.72
N ASP A 3 31.39 34.90 28.25
CA ASP A 3 32.78 34.53 27.94
C ASP A 3 33.25 35.35 26.71
N PRO A 4 34.35 36.14 26.82
CA PRO A 4 34.81 36.99 25.72
C PRO A 4 35.56 36.26 24.59
N ARG A 5 35.61 34.92 24.59
CA ARG A 5 36.37 34.12 23.62
C ARG A 5 35.54 33.61 22.44
N GLN A 6 34.19 33.79 22.44
CA GLN A 6 33.30 33.29 21.44
C GLN A 6 33.33 34.04 20.08
N PRO A 7 33.52 35.38 20.00
CA PRO A 7 33.55 36.08 18.71
C PRO A 7 34.78 35.78 17.85
N ASP A 8 35.90 35.41 18.47
CA ASP A 8 37.14 35.09 17.72
C ASP A 8 37.11 33.71 17.04
N HIS A 9 36.33 32.77 17.59
CA HIS A 9 36.16 31.44 16.99
C HIS A 9 35.28 31.47 15.74
N ASP A 10 34.20 32.22 15.77
CA ASP A 10 33.25 32.32 14.65
C ASP A 10 33.86 33.08 13.48
N ALA A 11 34.67 34.13 13.77
CA ALA A 11 35.39 34.85 12.73
C ALA A 11 36.44 33.95 12.02
N ARG A 12 37.12 33.12 12.81
CA ARG A 12 38.15 32.21 12.30
C ARG A 12 37.55 31.03 11.50
N LEU A 13 36.36 30.58 11.91
CA LEU A 13 35.60 29.54 11.15
C LEU A 13 35.10 30.10 9.82
N ALA A 14 34.62 31.34 9.81
CA ALA A 14 34.15 31.99 8.57
C ALA A 14 35.33 32.25 7.59
N GLU A 15 36.50 32.57 8.10
CA GLU A 15 37.72 32.75 7.30
C GLU A 15 38.19 31.43 6.68
N LEU A 16 38.20 30.32 7.47
CA LEU A 16 38.51 28.98 6.97
C LEU A 16 37.52 28.45 5.99
N MET A 17 36.21 28.72 6.13
CA MET A 17 35.21 28.37 5.16
C MET A 17 35.35 29.17 3.87
N THR A 18 35.66 30.42 3.94
CA THR A 18 35.89 31.28 2.76
C THR A 18 37.14 30.82 1.99
N ASP A 19 38.20 30.48 2.69
CA ASP A 19 39.44 29.95 2.09
C ASP A 19 39.25 28.58 1.44
N ALA A 20 38.46 27.70 2.06
CA ALA A 20 38.14 26.37 1.52
C ALA A 20 37.26 26.40 0.27
N VAL A 21 36.52 27.47 0.02
CA VAL A 21 35.64 27.64 -1.14
C VAL A 21 36.26 28.50 -2.24
N SER A 22 37.32 29.28 -1.92
CA SER A 22 37.97 30.21 -2.85
C SER A 22 38.65 29.52 -4.05
N ASP A 23 38.95 28.23 -3.95
CA ASP A 23 39.62 27.43 -4.98
C ASP A 23 38.66 26.64 -5.86
N ILE A 24 37.33 26.80 -5.62
CA ILE A 24 36.28 26.17 -6.44
C ILE A 24 35.82 27.16 -7.50
N GLU A 25 36.45 27.13 -8.66
CA GLU A 25 35.88 27.77 -9.85
C GLU A 25 34.61 27.02 -10.27
N PRO A 26 33.41 27.65 -10.23
CA PRO A 26 32.22 27.04 -10.79
C PRO A 26 32.43 26.84 -12.29
N ARG A 27 32.67 25.60 -12.71
CA ARG A 27 32.67 25.27 -14.11
C ARG A 27 31.32 25.65 -14.71
N ASP A 28 31.29 26.32 -15.81
CA ASP A 28 30.09 26.67 -16.62
C ASP A 28 29.39 25.38 -17.09
N SER A 29 28.75 24.68 -16.16
CA SER A 29 27.94 23.48 -16.44
C SER A 29 26.55 23.81 -16.97
N LEU A 30 26.12 25.08 -16.92
CA LEU A 30 24.84 25.55 -17.46
C LEU A 30 24.71 25.33 -18.96
N ASP A 31 25.78 25.51 -19.73
CA ASP A 31 25.77 25.26 -21.18
C ASP A 31 25.71 23.76 -21.50
N THR A 32 26.35 22.92 -20.67
CA THR A 32 26.29 21.45 -20.80
C THR A 32 24.90 20.92 -20.47
N ILE A 33 24.22 21.51 -19.50
CA ILE A 33 22.84 21.16 -19.14
C ILE A 33 21.87 21.62 -20.26
N ARG A 34 22.06 22.82 -20.82
CA ARG A 34 21.25 23.32 -21.92
C ARG A 34 21.41 22.50 -23.20
N ASP A 35 22.57 21.95 -23.47
CA ASP A 35 22.80 21.12 -24.66
C ASP A 35 22.20 19.71 -24.50
N ARG A 36 22.09 19.18 -23.27
CA ARG A 36 21.41 17.92 -22.99
C ARG A 36 19.88 18.03 -23.00
N THR A 37 19.31 19.21 -22.81
CA THR A 37 17.86 19.47 -22.80
C THR A 37 17.30 19.94 -24.17
N LYS A 38 18.09 19.91 -25.22
CA LYS A 38 17.57 20.11 -26.59
C LYS A 38 16.76 18.88 -26.99
N VAL A 39 15.48 18.91 -26.65
CA VAL A 39 14.48 17.97 -27.19
C VAL A 39 14.41 18.14 -28.69
N THR A 40 14.85 17.15 -29.44
CA THR A 40 14.69 17.10 -30.90
C THR A 40 13.17 16.96 -31.17
N PRO A 41 12.52 17.90 -31.89
CA PRO A 41 11.11 17.75 -32.17
C PRO A 41 10.91 16.57 -33.14
N MET A 42 10.27 15.50 -32.64
CA MET A 42 9.78 14.44 -33.52
C MET A 42 8.71 14.99 -34.42
N SER A 43 8.96 14.94 -35.72
CA SER A 43 8.04 15.35 -36.76
C SER A 43 6.72 14.64 -36.68
N ALA A 44 5.65 15.42 -36.48
CA ALA A 44 4.27 14.99 -36.48
C ALA A 44 3.94 14.22 -37.77
N ARG A 45 3.59 12.96 -37.68
CA ARG A 45 2.89 12.22 -38.72
C ARG A 45 1.39 12.17 -38.38
N ARG A 46 0.61 12.55 -39.37
CA ARG A 46 -0.81 12.84 -39.48
C ARG A 46 -1.74 11.88 -38.79
N PRO A 47 -2.89 12.36 -38.27
CA PRO A 47 -3.94 11.54 -37.71
C PRO A 47 -4.76 10.86 -38.83
N TRP A 48 -5.03 9.56 -38.66
CA TRP A 48 -6.08 8.88 -39.45
C TRP A 48 -7.32 8.77 -38.55
N ILE A 49 -8.34 9.50 -39.01
CA ILE A 49 -9.70 9.43 -38.46
C ILE A 49 -10.38 8.23 -39.12
N TYR A 50 -10.84 7.27 -38.33
CA TYR A 50 -11.96 6.41 -38.71
C TYR A 50 -12.98 6.40 -37.60
N ALA A 51 -14.10 7.06 -37.89
CA ALA A 51 -15.35 6.90 -37.18
C ALA A 51 -16.04 5.62 -37.68
N VAL A 52 -16.37 4.69 -36.81
CA VAL A 52 -17.51 3.80 -36.96
C VAL A 52 -18.11 3.59 -35.57
N GLY A 53 -19.41 3.93 -35.48
CA GLY A 53 -20.23 3.81 -34.29
C GLY A 53 -20.70 2.40 -34.03
N GLY A 54 -21.21 2.19 -32.83
CA GLY A 54 -22.24 1.17 -32.59
C GLY A 54 -22.05 0.35 -31.33
N ALA A 55 -23.03 0.53 -30.47
CA ALA A 55 -23.58 -0.41 -29.49
C ALA A 55 -22.89 -0.49 -28.12
N VAL A 56 -23.46 0.28 -27.20
CA VAL A 56 -23.42 0.12 -25.76
C VAL A 56 -24.08 -1.21 -25.37
N LEU A 57 -23.32 -2.11 -24.75
CA LEU A 57 -23.84 -3.11 -23.84
C LEU A 57 -23.19 -2.87 -22.47
N ALA A 58 -23.98 -2.27 -21.60
CA ALA A 58 -23.64 -2.08 -20.20
C ALA A 58 -23.64 -3.45 -19.49
N THR A 59 -22.48 -3.99 -19.21
CA THR A 59 -22.30 -4.99 -18.16
C THR A 59 -21.78 -4.27 -16.93
N ALA A 60 -22.63 -4.12 -15.95
CA ALA A 60 -22.29 -3.61 -14.64
C ALA A 60 -21.33 -4.59 -13.94
N ALA A 61 -20.04 -4.37 -14.06
CA ALA A 61 -19.07 -4.93 -13.14
C ALA A 61 -19.15 -4.08 -11.88
N VAL A 62 -19.66 -4.67 -10.81
CA VAL A 62 -19.55 -4.07 -9.46
C VAL A 62 -18.11 -4.16 -9.06
N VAL A 63 -17.35 -3.12 -9.38
CA VAL A 63 -16.04 -2.88 -8.78
C VAL A 63 -16.33 -2.34 -7.37
N THR A 64 -16.24 -3.21 -6.39
CA THR A 64 -16.18 -2.76 -5.00
C THR A 64 -14.80 -2.12 -4.82
N ALA A 65 -14.70 -0.85 -5.17
CA ALA A 65 -13.55 -0.04 -4.81
C ALA A 65 -13.57 0.10 -3.29
N MET A 66 -12.80 -0.73 -2.59
CA MET A 66 -12.41 -0.42 -1.23
C MET A 66 -11.39 0.73 -1.32
N ALA A 67 -11.90 1.95 -1.38
CA ALA A 67 -11.10 3.12 -1.15
C ALA A 67 -10.58 3.06 0.28
N PHE A 68 -9.32 2.73 0.46
CA PHE A 68 -8.61 3.09 1.66
C PHE A 68 -8.47 4.61 1.65
N ALA A 69 -9.39 5.28 2.32
CA ALA A 69 -9.19 6.67 2.71
C ALA A 69 -8.04 6.71 3.72
N GLY A 70 -6.83 6.76 3.22
CA GLY A 70 -5.66 7.14 3.97
C GLY A 70 -5.55 8.65 3.93
N ASP A 71 -5.67 9.24 5.10
CA ASP A 71 -5.17 10.56 5.43
C ASP A 71 -5.98 11.79 5.00
N GLN A 72 -6.96 12.13 5.83
CA GLN A 72 -7.36 13.50 6.08
C GLN A 72 -7.11 13.79 7.57
N LEU A 73 -5.90 14.11 7.93
CA LEU A 73 -5.60 14.81 9.18
C LEU A 73 -4.87 16.09 8.86
N GLY A 74 -5.67 17.10 8.82
CA GLY A 74 -5.55 18.37 9.46
C GLY A 74 -4.41 19.29 9.10
N LEU A 75 -4.76 20.42 8.55
CA LEU A 75 -4.39 21.69 9.18
C LEU A 75 -5.50 22.68 8.91
N ALA A 76 -6.14 23.09 9.99
CA ALA A 76 -7.06 24.22 10.02
C ALA A 76 -6.31 25.50 9.66
N GLY A 77 -6.70 26.12 8.58
CA GLY A 77 -6.37 27.50 8.24
C GLY A 77 -7.69 28.22 8.02
N SER A 78 -8.03 29.06 8.98
CA SER A 78 -9.16 29.96 8.93
C SER A 78 -8.97 30.98 7.83
N GLU A 79 -9.99 31.19 6.98
CA GLU A 79 -10.30 32.52 6.47
C GLU A 79 -11.75 32.60 5.99
N GLU A 80 -12.35 33.69 6.33
CA GLU A 80 -13.76 34.06 6.35
C GLU A 80 -14.27 34.54 4.98
N PRO A 81 -15.58 34.82 4.84
CA PRO A 81 -16.33 34.69 3.59
C PRO A 81 -16.60 36.04 2.88
N GLY A 82 -16.89 35.96 1.63
CA GLY A 82 -17.40 37.09 0.83
C GLY A 82 -18.64 36.69 0.02
N PRO A 83 -19.59 37.60 -0.16
CA PRO A 83 -20.99 37.25 -0.38
C PRO A 83 -21.50 37.41 -1.82
N GLY A 84 -22.63 36.77 -2.10
CA GLY A 84 -23.56 37.33 -3.05
C GLY A 84 -24.05 36.45 -4.19
N GLY A 85 -25.35 36.22 -4.24
CA GLY A 85 -26.03 35.81 -5.46
C GLY A 85 -27.32 35.03 -5.24
N GLN A 86 -28.38 35.71 -4.85
CA GLN A 86 -29.77 35.21 -4.84
C GLN A 86 -30.24 34.88 -6.26
N SER A 87 -31.03 33.83 -6.41
CA SER A 87 -32.18 33.85 -7.32
C SER A 87 -33.21 32.82 -6.85
N THR A 88 -34.27 33.37 -6.38
CA THR A 88 -35.61 32.82 -6.11
C THR A 88 -36.26 32.31 -7.38
N GLN A 89 -36.95 31.15 -7.30
CA GLN A 89 -38.25 31.01 -7.95
C GLN A 89 -39.13 30.01 -7.18
N SER A 90 -40.22 30.58 -6.75
CA SER A 90 -41.44 30.00 -6.17
C SER A 90 -42.25 29.21 -7.21
N ALA A 91 -42.88 28.13 -6.81
CA ALA A 91 -44.15 27.70 -7.36
C ALA A 91 -44.95 26.90 -6.34
N THR A 92 -46.15 27.33 -6.15
CA THR A 92 -47.17 27.09 -5.15
C THR A 92 -48.01 25.81 -5.47
N PRO A 93 -48.89 25.36 -4.57
CA PRO A 93 -49.27 23.97 -4.35
C PRO A 93 -50.56 23.55 -5.04
N THR A 94 -50.75 22.25 -5.21
CA THR A 94 -52.09 21.67 -5.51
C THR A 94 -52.49 20.64 -4.45
N LYS A 95 -53.70 20.80 -4.05
CA LYS A 95 -54.50 20.28 -2.94
C LYS A 95 -54.94 18.82 -3.14
N GLY A 96 -54.87 18.02 -2.09
CA GLY A 96 -55.96 17.18 -1.59
C GLY A 96 -56.21 15.83 -2.21
N VAL A 97 -55.96 14.77 -1.42
CA VAL A 97 -56.95 13.74 -1.06
C VAL A 97 -56.43 12.98 0.16
N GLU A 98 -57.17 12.95 1.24
CA GLU A 98 -57.10 12.06 2.40
C GLU A 98 -58.22 11.00 2.27
N PRO A 99 -58.33 9.99 3.12
CA PRO A 99 -57.36 9.12 3.83
C PRO A 99 -57.64 7.63 3.57
N SER A 100 -56.74 6.72 3.88
CA SER A 100 -57.14 5.43 4.43
C SER A 100 -55.95 4.66 5.03
N ASP A 101 -56.18 4.24 6.26
CA ASP A 101 -55.59 3.13 7.00
C ASP A 101 -54.09 3.11 7.25
N SER A 102 -53.76 3.50 8.46
CA SER A 102 -52.56 3.20 9.20
C SER A 102 -52.46 1.71 9.52
N PRO A 103 -51.38 0.99 9.12
CA PRO A 103 -50.99 -0.20 9.84
C PRO A 103 -50.05 0.20 10.99
N GLU A 104 -50.34 -0.41 12.13
CA GLU A 104 -49.66 -0.43 13.40
C GLU A 104 -48.13 -0.52 13.26
N PRO A 105 -47.31 0.18 14.08
CA PRO A 105 -45.88 0.08 14.02
C PRO A 105 -45.42 -1.29 14.50
N THR A 106 -44.96 -2.09 13.56
CA THR A 106 -44.25 -3.33 13.85
C THR A 106 -42.93 -2.93 14.52
N THR A 107 -42.77 -3.29 15.78
CA THR A 107 -41.52 -3.21 16.53
C THR A 107 -40.41 -3.81 15.73
N PRO A 108 -39.23 -3.15 15.61
CA PRO A 108 -38.08 -3.76 14.98
C PRO A 108 -37.69 -5.01 15.79
N PRO A 109 -37.26 -6.10 15.14
CA PRO A 109 -36.77 -7.24 15.85
C PRO A 109 -35.58 -6.79 16.71
N THR A 110 -35.69 -7.03 18.01
CA THR A 110 -34.58 -6.95 18.96
C THR A 110 -33.44 -7.76 18.38
N GLU A 111 -32.34 -7.10 18.02
CA GLU A 111 -31.09 -7.77 17.74
C GLU A 111 -30.74 -8.63 18.96
N SER A 112 -30.83 -9.93 18.79
CA SER A 112 -30.32 -10.90 19.75
C SER A 112 -28.82 -10.68 19.85
N ALA A 113 -28.40 -10.05 20.95
CA ALA A 113 -27.02 -10.06 21.36
C ALA A 113 -26.56 -11.52 21.59
N GLY A 114 -25.46 -11.90 20.95
CA GLY A 114 -24.62 -12.98 21.39
C GLY A 114 -24.74 -14.31 20.65
N GLY A 115 -24.16 -14.35 19.49
CA GLY A 115 -23.56 -15.58 18.98
C GLY A 115 -22.15 -15.20 18.55
N SER A 116 -21.14 -15.67 19.28
CA SER A 116 -19.75 -15.70 18.76
C SER A 116 -19.69 -16.70 17.61
N GLY A 117 -20.34 -16.34 16.53
CA GLY A 117 -20.30 -17.09 15.27
C GLY A 117 -19.02 -16.73 14.53
N THR A 118 -18.29 -17.73 14.10
CA THR A 118 -17.19 -17.55 13.15
C THR A 118 -17.72 -16.85 11.91
N GLN A 119 -17.09 -15.74 11.52
CA GLN A 119 -17.40 -14.97 10.33
C GLN A 119 -16.21 -15.01 9.36
N THR A 120 -16.47 -14.98 8.07
CA THR A 120 -15.42 -14.85 7.07
C THR A 120 -15.01 -13.39 6.94
N HIS A 121 -13.75 -13.10 7.25
CA HIS A 121 -13.15 -11.78 7.09
C HIS A 121 -12.17 -11.77 5.91
N THR A 122 -12.21 -10.73 5.09
CA THR A 122 -11.14 -10.43 4.15
C THR A 122 -10.14 -9.53 4.85
N VAL A 123 -8.90 -9.97 4.97
CA VAL A 123 -7.81 -9.25 5.61
C VAL A 123 -6.67 -9.00 4.63
N ALA A 124 -6.06 -7.84 4.74
CA ALA A 124 -4.80 -7.55 4.08
C ALA A 124 -3.68 -8.11 4.97
N ALA A 125 -3.14 -9.25 4.60
CA ALA A 125 -1.97 -9.83 5.25
C ALA A 125 -0.70 -9.35 4.54
N TYR A 126 0.35 -9.13 5.31
CA TYR A 126 1.65 -8.77 4.79
C TYR A 126 2.58 -9.97 4.95
N TYR A 127 3.28 -10.33 3.88
CA TYR A 127 4.18 -11.46 3.81
C TYR A 127 5.56 -11.00 3.36
N ILE A 128 6.60 -11.72 3.76
CA ILE A 128 7.97 -11.39 3.42
C ILE A 128 8.28 -11.99 2.04
N GLY A 129 8.87 -11.20 1.17
CA GLY A 129 9.40 -11.64 -0.11
C GLY A 129 10.76 -11.01 -0.38
N ASP A 130 11.57 -11.65 -1.18
CA ASP A 130 12.89 -11.17 -1.53
C ASP A 130 12.84 -10.08 -2.60
N THR A 131 13.61 -9.03 -2.40
CA THR A 131 13.85 -7.99 -3.39
C THR A 131 15.33 -7.79 -3.62
N SER A 132 15.69 -7.04 -4.66
CA SER A 132 17.09 -6.64 -4.91
C SER A 132 17.73 -5.84 -3.77
N GLN A 133 16.90 -5.33 -2.84
CA GLN A 133 17.32 -4.54 -1.67
C GLN A 133 17.17 -5.30 -0.35
N GLY A 134 16.99 -6.62 -0.39
CA GLY A 134 16.74 -7.47 0.76
C GLY A 134 15.26 -7.81 0.95
N PRO A 135 14.91 -8.45 2.10
CA PRO A 135 13.54 -8.82 2.38
C PRO A 135 12.64 -7.59 2.50
N ARG A 136 11.42 -7.68 1.99
CA ARG A 136 10.39 -6.64 2.07
C ARG A 136 9.02 -7.27 2.25
N LEU A 137 8.06 -6.48 2.75
CA LEU A 137 6.69 -6.90 2.93
C LEU A 137 5.87 -6.65 1.66
N PHE A 138 5.23 -7.70 1.18
CA PHE A 138 4.25 -7.68 0.11
C PHE A 138 2.85 -7.87 0.69
N ARG A 139 1.84 -7.26 0.09
CA ARG A 139 0.47 -7.33 0.57
C ARG A 139 -0.35 -8.33 -0.23
N GLU A 140 -1.01 -9.24 0.48
CA GLU A 140 -1.96 -10.18 -0.09
C GLU A 140 -3.31 -10.07 0.63
N PHE A 141 -4.42 -10.16 -0.11
CA PHE A 141 -5.74 -10.22 0.48
C PHE A 141 -6.20 -11.67 0.61
N THR A 142 -6.47 -12.09 1.83
CA THR A 142 -6.90 -13.46 2.12
C THR A 142 -8.20 -13.49 2.88
N ARG A 143 -9.01 -14.55 2.69
CA ARG A 143 -10.24 -14.79 3.44
C ARG A 143 -9.97 -15.76 4.58
N VAL A 144 -10.37 -15.34 5.76
CA VAL A 144 -10.15 -16.11 7.00
C VAL A 144 -11.43 -16.16 7.80
N ASP A 145 -11.80 -17.36 8.25
CA ASP A 145 -12.88 -17.57 9.17
C ASP A 145 -12.37 -17.37 10.60
N ALA A 146 -12.87 -16.35 11.29
CA ALA A 146 -12.45 -15.96 12.63
C ALA A 146 -13.58 -15.30 13.42
N GLY A 147 -13.38 -15.09 14.72
CA GLY A 147 -14.32 -14.39 15.59
C GLY A 147 -14.39 -12.89 15.31
N ASP A 148 -13.24 -12.30 14.96
CA ASP A 148 -13.11 -10.88 14.64
C ASP A 148 -11.95 -10.63 13.67
N LYS A 149 -11.74 -9.35 13.30
CA LYS A 149 -10.72 -8.95 12.33
C LYS A 149 -9.28 -9.13 12.84
N LEU A 150 -9.02 -8.94 14.13
CA LEU A 150 -7.69 -9.15 14.71
C LEU A 150 -7.34 -10.63 14.72
N ALA A 151 -8.26 -11.48 15.16
CA ALA A 151 -8.11 -12.93 15.10
C ALA A 151 -7.91 -13.40 13.65
N ALA A 152 -8.62 -12.81 12.67
CA ALA A 152 -8.42 -13.09 11.26
C ALA A 152 -7.02 -12.67 10.77
N GLY A 153 -6.53 -11.52 11.20
CA GLY A 153 -5.18 -11.03 10.89
C GLY A 153 -4.11 -11.97 11.41
N LEU A 154 -4.19 -12.37 12.70
CA LEU A 154 -3.24 -13.33 13.28
C LEU A 154 -3.31 -14.70 12.60
N ALA A 155 -4.50 -15.17 12.25
CA ALA A 155 -4.66 -16.44 11.56
C ALA A 155 -4.11 -16.37 10.12
N ALA A 156 -4.21 -15.22 9.44
CA ALA A 156 -3.60 -15.02 8.14
C ALA A 156 -2.07 -15.10 8.20
N LEU A 157 -1.47 -14.40 9.17
CA LEU A 157 -0.01 -14.41 9.39
C LEU A 157 0.60 -15.79 9.59
N GLN A 158 -0.17 -16.73 10.15
CA GLN A 158 0.25 -18.09 10.46
C GLN A 158 -0.04 -19.09 9.34
N ARG A 159 -0.44 -18.62 8.17
CA ARG A 159 -0.69 -19.42 6.97
C ARG A 159 0.37 -19.14 5.92
N GLU A 160 0.68 -20.14 5.13
CA GLU A 160 1.43 -19.92 3.90
C GLU A 160 0.65 -18.94 2.99
N PRO A 161 1.33 -17.95 2.39
CA PRO A 161 0.73 -17.08 1.39
C PRO A 161 0.24 -17.88 0.18
N ALA A 162 -0.65 -17.31 -0.61
CA ALA A 162 -1.09 -17.93 -1.86
C ALA A 162 0.00 -17.82 -2.93
N ASP A 163 0.73 -16.72 -2.91
CA ASP A 163 1.87 -16.49 -3.79
C ASP A 163 3.11 -17.24 -3.30
N PRO A 164 3.69 -18.16 -4.10
CA PRO A 164 4.88 -18.92 -3.70
C PRO A 164 6.16 -18.08 -3.60
N ASP A 165 6.16 -16.84 -4.10
CA ASP A 165 7.29 -15.92 -4.00
C ASP A 165 7.37 -15.25 -2.62
N TYR A 166 6.36 -15.49 -1.76
CA TYR A 166 6.29 -14.93 -0.42
C TYR A 166 6.39 -16.00 0.66
N GLU A 167 6.69 -15.56 1.86
CA GLU A 167 6.72 -16.43 3.03
C GLU A 167 6.27 -15.70 4.30
N THR A 168 5.97 -16.46 5.34
CA THR A 168 5.71 -15.94 6.67
C THR A 168 6.77 -16.40 7.67
N ALA A 169 7.18 -15.50 8.55
CA ALA A 169 8.06 -15.84 9.66
C ALA A 169 7.34 -16.58 10.80
N TRP A 170 6.02 -16.64 10.77
CA TRP A 170 5.18 -17.06 11.91
C TRP A 170 4.54 -18.42 11.64
N ALA A 171 5.08 -19.45 12.28
CA ALA A 171 4.48 -20.77 12.22
C ALA A 171 3.08 -20.82 12.86
N ALA A 172 2.28 -21.81 12.49
CA ALA A 172 0.99 -22.05 13.12
C ALA A 172 1.16 -22.22 14.63
N GLY A 173 0.37 -21.49 15.42
CA GLY A 173 0.45 -21.49 16.88
C GLY A 173 1.48 -20.52 17.48
N SER A 174 2.10 -19.64 16.70
CA SER A 174 3.00 -18.59 17.23
C SER A 174 2.29 -17.59 18.15
N PHE A 175 0.99 -17.38 17.94
CA PHE A 175 0.19 -16.44 18.72
C PHE A 175 -0.98 -17.14 19.40
N THR A 176 -1.33 -16.71 20.62
CA THR A 176 -2.50 -17.19 21.37
C THR A 176 -3.70 -16.26 21.26
N GLY A 177 -3.51 -15.01 20.86
CA GLY A 177 -4.58 -14.04 20.67
C GLY A 177 -4.07 -12.60 20.52
N SER A 178 -5.02 -11.71 20.27
CA SER A 178 -4.79 -10.26 20.23
C SER A 178 -6.02 -9.49 20.69
N THR A 179 -5.81 -8.32 21.28
CA THR A 179 -6.86 -7.41 21.72
C THR A 179 -6.49 -5.99 21.37
N LEU A 180 -7.48 -5.13 21.09
CA LEU A 180 -7.28 -3.69 20.90
C LEU A 180 -7.76 -2.95 22.14
N GLU A 181 -6.86 -2.23 22.78
CA GLU A 181 -7.16 -1.30 23.85
C GLU A 181 -7.18 0.13 23.32
N GLY A 182 -8.28 0.84 23.53
CA GLY A 182 -8.47 2.20 23.00
C GLY A 182 -8.99 2.23 21.57
N SER A 183 -8.60 3.25 20.81
CA SER A 183 -9.04 3.42 19.42
C SER A 183 -8.09 2.73 18.42
N SER A 184 -8.59 2.47 17.21
CA SER A 184 -7.73 1.94 16.13
C SER A 184 -6.63 2.91 15.68
N THR A 185 -6.70 4.19 16.06
CA THR A 185 -5.72 5.21 15.68
C THR A 185 -4.65 5.41 16.75
N ASP A 186 -5.09 5.58 18.01
CA ASP A 186 -4.20 5.99 19.12
C ASP A 186 -4.11 4.92 20.22
N GLY A 187 -4.75 3.78 20.02
CA GLY A 187 -4.75 2.66 20.97
C GLY A 187 -3.52 1.76 20.81
N VAL A 188 -3.57 0.66 21.54
CA VAL A 188 -2.55 -0.38 21.50
C VAL A 188 -3.20 -1.72 21.18
N ILE A 189 -2.66 -2.42 20.20
CA ILE A 189 -3.00 -3.82 19.91
C ILE A 189 -2.04 -4.70 20.70
N GLU A 190 -2.54 -5.37 21.70
CA GLU A 190 -1.77 -6.39 22.40
C GLU A 190 -1.78 -7.69 21.61
N VAL A 191 -0.60 -8.30 21.45
CA VAL A 191 -0.40 -9.58 20.76
C VAL A 191 0.27 -10.56 21.72
N ALA A 192 -0.45 -11.61 22.07
CA ALA A 192 0.06 -12.63 22.97
C ALA A 192 0.83 -13.70 22.20
N LEU A 193 2.11 -13.84 22.51
CA LEU A 193 2.98 -14.90 22.01
C LEU A 193 2.67 -16.22 22.70
N ALA A 194 2.80 -17.31 21.98
CA ALA A 194 2.56 -18.66 22.52
C ALA A 194 3.78 -19.27 23.19
N ASP A 195 4.99 -18.86 22.82
CA ASP A 195 6.24 -19.50 23.26
C ASP A 195 7.34 -18.47 23.54
N ALA A 196 8.02 -18.66 24.67
CA ALA A 196 9.19 -17.88 25.04
C ALA A 196 10.38 -18.04 24.07
N ALA A 197 10.42 -19.10 23.28
CA ALA A 197 11.44 -19.28 22.24
C ALA A 197 11.39 -18.21 21.14
N LEU A 198 10.26 -17.50 21.00
CA LEU A 198 10.12 -16.35 20.09
C LEU A 198 10.82 -15.08 20.58
N HIS A 199 11.36 -15.07 21.79
CA HIS A 199 12.16 -13.99 22.34
C HIS A 199 13.46 -13.82 21.55
N ASP A 200 14.22 -14.90 21.37
CA ASP A 200 15.52 -14.85 20.75
C ASP A 200 15.46 -15.11 19.24
N ARG A 201 16.33 -14.43 18.51
CA ARG A 201 16.44 -14.65 17.07
C ARG A 201 17.13 -15.98 16.76
N PRO A 202 16.50 -16.88 15.98
CA PRO A 202 17.16 -18.09 15.51
C PRO A 202 18.46 -17.78 14.75
N GLY A 203 19.50 -18.59 14.96
CA GLY A 203 20.81 -18.36 14.36
C GLY A 203 20.83 -18.40 12.83
N SER A 204 19.83 -19.01 12.20
CA SER A 204 19.65 -19.01 10.73
C SER A 204 18.94 -17.77 10.19
N MET A 205 18.28 -16.99 11.05
CA MET A 205 17.53 -15.79 10.68
C MET A 205 18.46 -14.57 10.68
N THR A 206 18.43 -13.77 9.62
CA THR A 206 19.15 -12.49 9.59
C THR A 206 18.45 -11.44 10.46
N GLN A 207 19.15 -10.36 10.82
CA GLN A 207 18.53 -9.28 11.58
C GLN A 207 17.47 -8.54 10.75
N ASP A 208 17.74 -8.31 9.47
CA ASP A 208 16.80 -7.62 8.57
C ASP A 208 15.51 -8.44 8.43
N TYR A 209 15.62 -9.77 8.26
CA TYR A 209 14.46 -10.66 8.22
C TYR A 209 13.65 -10.64 9.53
N ALA A 210 14.32 -10.61 10.69
CA ALA A 210 13.64 -10.52 11.99
C ALA A 210 12.89 -9.18 12.14
N GLN A 211 13.46 -8.08 11.65
CA GLN A 211 12.80 -6.77 11.63
C GLN A 211 11.55 -6.80 10.74
N GLU A 212 11.66 -7.37 9.53
CA GLU A 212 10.52 -7.55 8.63
C GLU A 212 9.47 -8.47 9.25
N ALA A 213 9.84 -9.53 9.94
CA ALA A 213 8.92 -10.42 10.64
C ALA A 213 8.10 -9.69 11.72
N VAL A 214 8.72 -8.82 12.50
CA VAL A 214 8.01 -7.99 13.49
C VAL A 214 7.09 -6.98 12.80
N GLN A 215 7.57 -6.33 11.75
CA GLN A 215 6.76 -5.38 10.96
C GLN A 215 5.62 -6.08 10.20
N GLN A 216 5.77 -7.33 9.82
CA GLN A 216 4.71 -8.18 9.26
C GLN A 216 3.48 -8.22 10.18
N VAL A 217 3.69 -8.41 11.50
CA VAL A 217 2.62 -8.39 12.49
C VAL A 217 2.01 -6.99 12.60
N VAL A 218 2.84 -5.96 12.74
CA VAL A 218 2.39 -4.57 12.90
C VAL A 218 1.51 -4.14 11.72
N TYR A 219 1.98 -4.30 10.49
CA TYR A 219 1.25 -3.90 9.30
C TYR A 219 -0.05 -4.68 9.09
N THR A 220 -0.04 -6.00 9.35
CA THR A 220 -1.23 -6.84 9.19
C THR A 220 -2.30 -6.48 10.21
N LEU A 221 -1.96 -6.29 11.48
CA LEU A 221 -2.94 -5.99 12.52
C LEU A 221 -3.47 -4.56 12.41
N GLN A 222 -2.62 -3.59 12.04
CA GLN A 222 -3.07 -2.24 11.71
C GLN A 222 -4.04 -2.23 10.51
N ALA A 223 -3.77 -3.03 9.48
CA ALA A 223 -4.70 -3.19 8.35
C ALA A 223 -6.01 -3.86 8.79
N ALA A 224 -5.96 -4.85 9.69
CA ALA A 224 -7.16 -5.52 10.21
C ALA A 224 -8.09 -4.54 10.98
N VAL A 225 -7.54 -3.64 11.79
CA VAL A 225 -8.32 -2.64 12.52
C VAL A 225 -8.57 -1.35 11.72
N GLN A 226 -8.00 -1.26 10.51
CA GLN A 226 -8.05 -0.07 9.65
C GLN A 226 -7.59 1.20 10.39
N GLY A 227 -6.44 1.09 11.07
CA GLY A 227 -5.92 2.16 11.91
C GLY A 227 -4.40 2.15 12.03
N ARG A 228 -3.88 2.90 13.00
CA ARG A 228 -2.45 3.04 13.28
C ARG A 228 -2.12 2.75 14.74
N ALA A 229 -2.99 2.04 15.46
CA ALA A 229 -2.72 1.59 16.82
C ALA A 229 -1.36 0.90 16.89
N ALA A 230 -0.56 1.23 17.90
CA ALA A 230 0.74 0.60 18.10
C ALA A 230 0.55 -0.88 18.52
N VAL A 231 1.54 -1.72 18.28
CA VAL A 231 1.49 -3.15 18.64
C VAL A 231 2.43 -3.42 19.82
N GLN A 232 1.88 -3.98 20.89
CA GLN A 232 2.63 -4.46 22.05
C GLN A 232 2.62 -5.98 22.07
N PHE A 233 3.81 -6.56 22.08
CA PHE A 233 3.95 -8.00 22.26
C PHE A 233 3.96 -8.37 23.75
N THR A 234 3.25 -9.44 24.09
CA THR A 234 3.18 -9.96 25.47
C THR A 234 3.46 -11.45 25.49
N LEU A 235 4.02 -11.92 26.61
CA LEU A 235 4.17 -13.33 26.90
C LEU A 235 3.57 -13.58 28.29
N GLU A 236 2.65 -14.54 28.40
CA GLU A 236 1.92 -14.82 29.67
C GLU A 236 1.26 -13.57 30.29
N GLY A 237 0.80 -12.63 29.41
CA GLY A 237 0.14 -11.39 29.82
C GLY A 237 1.09 -10.26 30.27
N ASN A 238 2.40 -10.42 30.12
CA ASN A 238 3.38 -9.38 30.44
C ASN A 238 4.07 -8.89 29.15
N PRO A 239 4.34 -7.57 29.03
CA PRO A 239 5.16 -7.05 27.95
C PRO A 239 6.51 -7.76 27.88
N ILE A 240 6.96 -8.09 26.67
CA ILE A 240 8.24 -8.73 26.40
C ILE A 240 9.22 -7.71 25.78
N ASP A 241 10.47 -7.74 26.23
CA ASP A 241 11.49 -6.76 25.86
C ASP A 241 12.06 -6.94 24.46
N GLN A 242 11.94 -8.15 23.89
CA GLN A 242 12.28 -8.39 22.49
C GLN A 242 11.49 -9.56 21.89
N VAL A 243 11.34 -9.54 20.58
CA VAL A 243 10.75 -10.63 19.78
C VAL A 243 11.68 -10.90 18.61
N LEU A 244 12.12 -12.15 18.43
CA LEU A 244 13.13 -12.55 17.45
C LEU A 244 14.41 -11.70 17.53
N GLY A 245 14.78 -11.25 18.75
CA GLY A 245 15.91 -10.36 18.97
C GLY A 245 15.68 -8.90 18.54
N VAL A 246 14.48 -8.52 18.13
CA VAL A 246 14.09 -7.14 17.85
C VAL A 246 13.50 -6.52 19.13
N PRO A 247 13.97 -5.34 19.59
CA PRO A 247 13.45 -4.69 20.78
C PRO A 247 11.95 -4.38 20.66
N THR A 248 11.17 -4.79 21.69
CA THR A 248 9.72 -4.64 21.78
C THR A 248 9.25 -4.19 23.17
N SER A 249 10.15 -3.63 23.99
CA SER A 249 9.82 -3.13 25.34
C SER A 249 8.71 -2.07 25.34
N GLU A 250 8.61 -1.30 24.27
CA GLU A 250 7.59 -0.27 24.06
C GLU A 250 6.68 -0.70 22.89
N PRO A 251 5.41 -0.25 22.87
CA PRO A 251 4.53 -0.51 21.73
C PRO A 251 5.13 0.00 20.42
N LEU A 252 5.10 -0.84 19.39
CA LEU A 252 5.71 -0.56 18.10
C LEU A 252 4.72 0.08 17.14
N ALA A 253 5.09 1.22 16.58
CA ALA A 253 4.44 1.77 15.39
C ALA A 253 4.95 1.05 14.12
N ASN A 254 4.19 1.16 13.03
CA ASN A 254 4.70 0.75 11.73
C ASN A 254 5.92 1.57 11.34
N ALA A 255 6.95 0.93 10.83
CA ALA A 255 8.08 1.61 10.22
C ALA A 255 7.63 2.35 8.92
N PRO A 256 8.41 3.33 8.43
CA PRO A 256 8.09 4.00 7.16
C PRO A 256 7.89 2.99 6.02
N GLN A 257 6.88 3.24 5.18
CA GLN A 257 6.52 2.30 4.10
C GLN A 257 7.71 1.99 3.17
N ASN A 258 8.46 3.02 2.81
CA ASN A 258 9.59 2.88 1.89
C ASN A 258 10.75 2.04 2.45
N ASP A 259 10.78 1.83 3.75
CA ASP A 259 11.85 1.09 4.42
C ASP A 259 11.53 -0.41 4.54
N VAL A 260 10.23 -0.76 4.62
CA VAL A 260 9.81 -2.14 4.91
C VAL A 260 8.87 -2.74 3.86
N LEU A 261 8.12 -1.92 3.10
CA LEU A 261 7.26 -2.47 2.05
C LEU A 261 8.00 -2.60 0.72
N ALA A 262 7.68 -3.63 -0.05
CA ALA A 262 8.06 -3.68 -1.44
C ALA A 262 7.48 -2.48 -2.19
N LEU A 263 8.30 -1.83 -3.01
CA LEU A 263 7.91 -0.61 -3.72
C LEU A 263 6.89 -0.84 -4.85
N VAL A 264 6.57 -2.09 -5.14
CA VAL A 264 5.45 -2.50 -5.99
C VAL A 264 4.83 -3.75 -5.41
N SER A 265 3.48 -3.81 -5.35
CA SER A 265 2.74 -4.98 -4.91
C SER A 265 1.43 -5.08 -5.70
N ILE A 266 1.18 -6.26 -6.29
CA ILE A 266 -0.01 -6.54 -7.10
C ILE A 266 -1.15 -6.97 -6.17
N THR A 267 -2.31 -6.35 -6.35
CA THR A 267 -3.56 -6.75 -5.68
C THR A 267 -4.42 -7.62 -6.60
N ALA A 268 -4.48 -7.27 -7.87
CA ALA A 268 -5.16 -8.03 -8.91
C ALA A 268 -4.28 -8.06 -10.19
N PRO A 269 -4.28 -9.18 -10.90
CA PRO A 269 -4.97 -10.43 -10.61
C PRO A 269 -4.47 -11.10 -9.33
N GLU A 270 -5.34 -11.94 -8.70
CA GLU A 270 -4.91 -12.82 -7.60
C GLU A 270 -3.98 -13.92 -8.15
N GLU A 271 -3.14 -14.50 -7.28
CA GLU A 271 -2.30 -15.63 -7.67
C GLU A 271 -3.13 -16.80 -8.17
N GLY A 272 -2.72 -17.38 -9.30
CA GLY A 272 -3.44 -18.48 -9.97
C GLY A 272 -4.73 -18.08 -10.69
N ALA A 273 -5.01 -16.79 -10.85
CA ALA A 273 -6.26 -16.31 -11.46
C ALA A 273 -6.46 -16.81 -12.89
N GLY A 274 -7.69 -17.24 -13.20
CA GLY A 274 -8.12 -17.51 -14.58
C GLY A 274 -8.65 -16.25 -15.25
N VAL A 275 -8.04 -15.83 -16.34
CA VAL A 275 -8.40 -14.61 -17.09
C VAL A 275 -8.86 -14.96 -18.51
N SER A 276 -9.81 -14.19 -19.03
CA SER A 276 -10.31 -14.35 -20.41
C SER A 276 -10.76 -13.01 -20.97
N GLY A 277 -10.66 -12.83 -22.29
CA GLY A 277 -11.03 -11.57 -22.94
C GLY A 277 -10.10 -10.43 -22.54
N SER A 278 -10.44 -9.71 -21.49
CA SER A 278 -9.59 -8.67 -20.90
C SER A 278 -9.68 -8.68 -19.38
N PHE A 279 -8.64 -8.17 -18.70
CA PHE A 279 -8.62 -7.97 -17.26
C PHE A 279 -7.93 -6.64 -16.91
N THR A 280 -8.21 -6.12 -15.71
CA THR A 280 -7.52 -4.97 -15.15
C THR A 280 -6.56 -5.44 -14.07
N ALA A 281 -5.31 -5.05 -14.16
CA ALA A 281 -4.35 -5.24 -13.09
C ALA A 281 -4.37 -4.02 -12.15
N SER A 282 -4.13 -4.26 -10.88
CA SER A 282 -4.09 -3.19 -9.87
C SER A 282 -3.20 -3.55 -8.70
N GLY A 283 -2.80 -2.54 -7.95
CA GLY A 283 -1.96 -2.72 -6.77
C GLY A 283 -1.59 -1.41 -6.10
N VAL A 284 -0.46 -1.43 -5.42
CA VAL A 284 0.16 -0.22 -4.85
C VAL A 284 1.61 -0.14 -5.31
N ALA A 285 2.11 1.07 -5.52
CA ALA A 285 3.51 1.27 -5.89
C ALA A 285 4.03 2.63 -5.39
N ASN A 286 5.35 2.68 -5.15
CA ASN A 286 6.13 3.90 -5.11
C ASN A 286 7.20 3.80 -6.20
N SER A 287 6.89 4.30 -7.37
CA SER A 287 7.70 4.17 -8.58
C SER A 287 8.01 5.54 -9.15
N ASN A 288 9.15 5.69 -9.80
CA ASN A 288 9.59 6.96 -10.35
C ASN A 288 8.53 7.57 -11.28
N GLU A 289 8.24 8.87 -11.08
CA GLU A 289 7.20 9.61 -11.81
C GLU A 289 5.83 8.90 -11.82
N ALA A 290 5.53 8.12 -10.78
CA ALA A 290 4.33 7.30 -10.66
C ALA A 290 4.15 6.26 -11.78
N THR A 291 5.17 5.99 -12.58
CA THR A 291 5.10 5.02 -13.68
C THR A 291 5.28 3.59 -13.15
N VAL A 292 4.34 2.71 -13.46
CA VAL A 292 4.36 1.29 -13.08
C VAL A 292 4.35 0.44 -14.35
N PRO A 293 5.52 0.06 -14.88
CA PRO A 293 5.61 -0.83 -16.02
C PRO A 293 5.06 -2.21 -15.66
N TRP A 294 4.44 -2.88 -16.64
CA TRP A 294 3.98 -4.25 -16.49
C TRP A 294 4.25 -5.10 -17.73
N GLN A 295 4.33 -6.39 -17.54
CA GLN A 295 4.55 -7.39 -18.58
C GLN A 295 3.66 -8.62 -18.35
N ILE A 296 3.28 -9.29 -19.45
CA ILE A 296 2.79 -10.68 -19.43
C ILE A 296 3.88 -11.53 -20.08
N LYS A 297 4.28 -12.57 -19.37
CA LYS A 297 5.32 -13.50 -19.82
C LYS A 297 4.76 -14.91 -20.01
N GLN A 298 5.28 -15.63 -21.00
CA GLN A 298 5.11 -17.08 -21.14
C GLN A 298 6.50 -17.72 -21.01
N GLY A 299 6.78 -18.32 -19.87
CA GLY A 299 8.15 -18.61 -19.46
C GLY A 299 8.97 -17.32 -19.41
N ASP A 300 10.14 -17.30 -20.02
CA ASP A 300 11.01 -16.11 -20.05
C ASP A 300 10.64 -15.08 -21.13
N LYS A 301 9.70 -15.44 -22.02
CA LYS A 301 9.36 -14.58 -23.15
C LYS A 301 8.27 -13.58 -22.78
N VAL A 302 8.57 -12.28 -22.90
CA VAL A 302 7.56 -11.22 -22.84
C VAL A 302 6.66 -11.30 -24.08
N VAL A 303 5.35 -11.47 -23.87
CA VAL A 303 4.34 -11.55 -24.92
C VAL A 303 3.48 -10.31 -24.99
N LYS A 304 3.33 -9.59 -23.89
CA LYS A 304 2.69 -8.27 -23.81
C LYS A 304 3.41 -7.41 -22.79
N SER A 305 3.34 -6.11 -22.99
CA SER A 305 3.85 -5.12 -22.03
C SER A 305 3.11 -3.80 -22.15
N GLY A 306 3.15 -3.02 -21.09
CA GLY A 306 2.58 -1.69 -21.01
C GLY A 306 3.02 -1.02 -19.72
N PHE A 307 2.33 0.04 -19.35
CA PHE A 307 2.52 0.71 -18.08
C PHE A 307 1.18 1.21 -17.53
N SER A 308 1.17 1.46 -16.24
CA SER A 308 0.08 2.12 -15.52
C SER A 308 0.64 3.36 -14.82
N THR A 309 -0.24 4.25 -14.38
CA THR A 309 0.16 5.40 -13.57
C THR A 309 -0.44 5.25 -12.18
N ALA A 310 0.41 5.33 -11.15
CA ALA A 310 -0.05 5.39 -9.77
C ALA A 310 -0.60 6.79 -9.44
N GLU A 311 -1.38 6.90 -8.38
CA GLU A 311 -1.97 8.19 -7.94
C GLU A 311 -0.93 9.17 -7.38
N GLY A 312 0.32 8.72 -7.17
CA GLY A 312 1.43 9.51 -6.69
C GLY A 312 2.70 8.70 -6.53
N TRP A 313 3.75 9.33 -5.97
CA TRP A 313 5.07 8.71 -5.75
C TRP A 313 5.88 9.49 -4.70
N MET A 314 7.02 8.98 -4.29
CA MET A 314 8.05 9.50 -3.37
C MET A 314 7.84 9.15 -1.89
N ASP A 315 6.77 9.58 -1.24
CA ASP A 315 6.62 9.55 0.22
C ASP A 315 6.01 8.25 0.76
N LYS A 316 5.21 7.57 -0.06
CA LYS A 316 4.53 6.31 0.30
C LYS A 316 4.19 5.49 -0.94
N LEU A 317 3.57 4.34 -0.73
CA LEU A 317 2.97 3.56 -1.81
C LEU A 317 1.59 4.12 -2.17
N TYR A 318 1.35 4.32 -3.45
CA TYR A 318 0.10 4.82 -4.02
C TYR A 318 -0.63 3.75 -4.82
N PRO A 319 -1.97 3.77 -4.82
CA PRO A 319 -2.75 2.88 -5.68
C PRO A 319 -2.42 3.09 -7.16
N TRP A 320 -2.42 2.00 -7.91
CA TRP A 320 -2.37 2.02 -9.36
C TRP A 320 -3.35 1.01 -9.95
N ALA A 321 -3.84 1.28 -11.16
CA ALA A 321 -4.62 0.35 -11.95
C ALA A 321 -4.27 0.50 -13.42
N SER A 322 -4.27 -0.62 -14.15
CA SER A 322 -4.09 -0.60 -15.60
C SER A 322 -5.38 -0.26 -16.32
N ASP A 323 -5.29 0.23 -17.55
CA ASP A 323 -6.37 0.05 -18.52
C ASP A 323 -6.67 -1.45 -18.71
N PRO A 324 -7.86 -1.80 -19.25
CA PRO A 324 -8.15 -3.18 -19.56
C PRO A 324 -7.10 -3.80 -20.50
N ILE A 325 -6.43 -4.85 -20.03
CA ILE A 325 -5.40 -5.58 -20.74
C ILE A 325 -6.09 -6.69 -21.56
N ASP A 326 -6.14 -6.51 -22.87
CA ASP A 326 -6.71 -7.50 -23.79
C ASP A 326 -5.75 -8.69 -23.93
N VAL A 327 -6.25 -9.92 -23.72
CA VAL A 327 -5.50 -11.18 -23.83
C VAL A 327 -6.11 -12.13 -24.86
N THR A 328 -7.06 -11.65 -25.70
CA THR A 328 -7.77 -12.47 -26.69
C THR A 328 -6.85 -13.02 -27.78
N ASP A 329 -5.73 -12.39 -28.03
CA ASP A 329 -4.70 -12.81 -29.00
C ASP A 329 -3.68 -13.80 -28.41
N LEU A 330 -3.73 -14.08 -27.11
CA LEU A 330 -2.85 -15.04 -26.46
C LEU A 330 -3.48 -16.44 -26.44
N ALA A 331 -2.64 -17.46 -26.64
CA ALA A 331 -3.10 -18.83 -26.58
C ALA A 331 -3.51 -19.21 -25.14
N PRO A 332 -4.53 -20.08 -24.94
CA PRO A 332 -4.80 -20.62 -23.61
C PRO A 332 -3.58 -21.29 -22.99
N GLY A 333 -3.36 -21.06 -21.69
CA GLY A 333 -2.19 -21.62 -20.99
C GLY A 333 -1.78 -20.80 -19.77
N ALA A 334 -0.64 -21.22 -19.17
CA ALA A 334 -0.04 -20.56 -18.03
C ALA A 334 0.83 -19.38 -18.47
N TYR A 335 0.70 -18.28 -17.77
CA TYR A 335 1.46 -17.04 -17.95
C TYR A 335 1.82 -16.44 -16.60
N THR A 336 2.78 -15.52 -16.59
CA THR A 336 3.11 -14.69 -15.43
C THR A 336 2.80 -13.24 -15.76
N PHE A 337 1.96 -12.60 -14.96
CA PHE A 337 1.81 -11.15 -14.94
C PHE A 337 2.88 -10.58 -14.02
N VAL A 338 3.58 -9.55 -14.47
CA VAL A 338 4.71 -8.90 -13.78
C VAL A 338 4.42 -7.42 -13.70
N ALA A 339 4.46 -6.84 -12.51
CA ALA A 339 4.53 -5.40 -12.30
C ALA A 339 5.90 -5.02 -11.73
N MET A 340 6.40 -3.85 -12.07
CA MET A 340 7.71 -3.41 -11.62
C MET A 340 7.75 -1.90 -11.38
N THR A 341 8.71 -1.47 -10.58
CA THR A 341 9.02 -0.05 -10.50
C THR A 341 9.75 0.40 -11.76
N ASP A 342 9.56 1.66 -12.16
CA ASP A 342 10.37 2.27 -13.21
C ASP A 342 11.82 2.45 -12.72
N ASP A 343 12.77 2.16 -13.60
CA ASP A 343 14.19 2.32 -13.33
C ASP A 343 14.80 3.40 -14.23
N PRO A 344 14.81 4.66 -13.78
CA PRO A 344 15.38 5.77 -14.55
C PRO A 344 16.90 5.69 -14.69
N SER A 345 17.57 4.83 -13.90
CA SER A 345 19.03 4.66 -13.96
C SER A 345 19.48 3.84 -15.17
N GLY A 346 18.54 3.14 -15.84
CA GLY A 346 18.86 2.27 -16.96
C GLY A 346 19.66 1.02 -16.55
N GLY A 347 19.46 0.54 -15.33
CA GLY A 347 20.13 -0.65 -14.78
C GLY A 347 21.36 -0.34 -13.93
N GLU A 348 21.63 0.93 -13.64
CA GLU A 348 22.63 1.30 -12.62
C GLU A 348 21.99 1.21 -11.23
N GLY A 349 22.65 0.54 -10.28
CA GLY A 349 22.14 0.34 -8.94
C GLY A 349 21.45 -1.02 -8.73
N PHE A 350 20.39 -1.05 -7.92
CA PHE A 350 19.72 -2.32 -7.54
C PHE A 350 18.72 -2.83 -8.59
N GLY A 351 18.46 -2.04 -9.64
CA GLY A 351 17.43 -2.32 -10.64
C GLY A 351 15.99 -2.16 -10.10
N PRO A 352 14.98 -2.43 -10.95
CA PRO A 352 13.58 -2.29 -10.55
C PRO A 352 13.22 -3.35 -9.50
N GLN A 353 12.36 -2.97 -8.55
CA GLN A 353 11.65 -3.95 -7.74
C GLN A 353 10.51 -4.55 -8.57
N VAL A 354 10.22 -5.82 -8.33
CA VAL A 354 9.30 -6.61 -9.15
C VAL A 354 8.35 -7.37 -8.23
N ASP A 355 7.09 -7.46 -8.66
CA ASP A 355 6.10 -8.37 -8.12
C ASP A 355 5.47 -9.19 -9.25
N THR A 356 5.12 -10.44 -8.98
CA THR A 356 4.62 -11.37 -9.99
C THR A 356 3.32 -12.04 -9.57
N ARG A 357 2.52 -12.49 -10.54
CA ARG A 357 1.35 -13.36 -10.33
C ARG A 357 1.26 -14.37 -11.45
N SER A 358 1.13 -15.62 -11.09
CA SER A 358 0.76 -16.66 -12.05
C SER A 358 -0.69 -16.47 -12.49
N ILE A 359 -0.94 -16.49 -13.78
CA ILE A 359 -2.30 -16.39 -14.35
C ILE A 359 -2.52 -17.50 -15.38
N THR A 360 -3.76 -17.89 -15.57
CA THR A 360 -4.15 -18.85 -16.61
C THR A 360 -5.08 -18.19 -17.61
N ILE A 361 -4.66 -18.07 -18.87
CA ILE A 361 -5.52 -17.59 -19.95
C ILE A 361 -6.41 -18.74 -20.44
N ARG A 362 -7.73 -18.45 -20.58
CA ARG A 362 -8.77 -19.44 -20.94
C ARG A 362 -9.46 -19.07 -22.25
#